data_5b5332e63eac53a7d90c3e0497515b43
#
_entry.id   5b5332e63eac53a7d90c3e0497515b43
#
_cell.length_a   1.000
_cell.length_b   1.000
_cell.length_c   1.000
_cell.angle_alpha   90.00
_cell.angle_beta   90.00
_cell.angle_gamma   90.00
#
_symmetry.space_group_name_H-M   'P 1'
#
loop_
_entity.id
_entity.type
_entity.pdbx_description
1 polymer ?
#
loop_
_entity_poly.entity_id
_entity_poly.type
_entity_poly.pdbx_seq_one_letter_code
_entity_poly.pdbx_strand_id
1 'polypeptide(L)'
;MTLRADHVAGGFFIAFGALIIALSGDLPVGQLSMPGSGFMPKILAGFMIAFGIVLIVRAGESKPFAEIEWTDATHAVAITAITAVAVYLFEPLGFLTTMVLMMFVLLVAIERRPLLHAGLYSIGVVGLTYLTFVYVLKTPLVTGPFGF
;
A
#
# COMPACT_ATOMS: atom_id res chain seq x y z
N MET A 1 6.48 30.13 -13.45
CA MET A 1 5.48 29.22 -12.86
C MET A 1 6.16 28.52 -11.70
N THR A 2 5.70 28.75 -10.47
CA THR A 2 6.23 28.06 -9.30
C THR A 2 5.62 26.66 -9.26
N LEU A 3 6.47 25.63 -9.25
CA LEU A 3 6.05 24.24 -9.12
C LEU A 3 5.42 24.06 -7.72
N ARG A 4 4.17 23.63 -7.68
CA ARG A 4 3.44 23.42 -6.44
C ARG A 4 3.35 21.93 -6.11
N ALA A 5 3.11 21.61 -4.84
CA ALA A 5 3.02 20.21 -4.36
C ALA A 5 2.02 19.39 -5.16
N ASP A 6 0.84 19.97 -5.44
CA ASP A 6 -0.22 19.29 -6.17
C ASP A 6 0.09 19.05 -7.64
N HIS A 7 0.97 19.85 -8.27
CA HIS A 7 1.45 19.55 -9.62
C HIS A 7 2.30 18.26 -9.62
N VAL A 8 3.17 18.10 -8.61
CA VAL A 8 4.04 16.92 -8.50
C VAL A 8 3.21 15.69 -8.16
N ALA A 9 2.33 15.78 -7.15
CA ALA A 9 1.45 14.70 -6.76
C ALA A 9 0.50 14.30 -7.90
N GLY A 10 -0.15 15.27 -8.54
CA GLY A 10 -1.06 15.00 -9.65
C GLY A 10 -0.34 14.39 -10.85
N GLY A 11 0.85 14.87 -11.19
CA GLY A 11 1.70 14.28 -12.23
C GLY A 11 2.07 12.83 -11.92
N PHE A 12 2.43 12.55 -10.66
CA PHE A 12 2.71 11.18 -10.21
C PHE A 12 1.49 10.27 -10.33
N PHE A 13 0.31 10.69 -9.87
CA PHE A 13 -0.92 9.89 -9.98
C PHE A 13 -1.29 9.61 -11.44
N ILE A 14 -1.16 10.60 -12.33
CA ILE A 14 -1.43 10.40 -13.77
C ILE A 14 -0.43 9.41 -14.37
N ALA A 15 0.87 9.59 -14.12
CA ALA A 15 1.90 8.72 -14.66
C ALA A 15 1.74 7.28 -14.16
N PHE A 16 1.46 7.11 -12.86
CA PHE A 16 1.27 5.78 -12.26
C PHE A 16 -0.03 5.12 -12.74
N GLY A 17 -1.13 5.86 -12.85
CA GLY A 17 -2.37 5.36 -13.42
C GLY A 17 -2.21 4.95 -14.90
N ALA A 18 -1.50 5.73 -15.70
CA ALA A 18 -1.17 5.39 -17.08
C ALA A 18 -0.31 4.12 -17.17
N LEU A 19 0.67 3.97 -16.27
CA LEU A 19 1.50 2.77 -16.17
C LEU A 19 0.66 1.52 -15.86
N ILE A 20 -0.27 1.62 -14.90
CA ILE A 20 -1.18 0.51 -14.56
C ILE A 20 -2.03 0.11 -15.77
N ILE A 21 -2.57 1.09 -16.52
CA ILE A 21 -3.34 0.81 -17.75
C ILE A 21 -2.48 0.10 -18.78
N ALA A 22 -1.25 0.57 -19.00
CA ALA A 22 -0.32 -0.03 -19.93
C ALA A 22 0.03 -1.49 -19.56
N LEU A 23 0.35 -1.73 -18.28
CA LEU A 23 0.69 -3.07 -17.78
C LEU A 23 -0.51 -4.02 -17.71
N SER A 24 -1.73 -3.49 -17.59
CA SER A 24 -2.97 -4.27 -17.58
C SER A 24 -3.66 -4.37 -18.93
N GLY A 25 -2.99 -3.95 -20.02
CA GLY A 25 -3.56 -3.90 -21.37
C GLY A 25 -4.16 -5.23 -21.82
N ASP A 26 -3.42 -6.32 -21.64
CA ASP A 26 -3.80 -7.67 -22.07
C ASP A 26 -4.81 -8.35 -21.12
N LEU A 27 -5.11 -7.76 -19.97
CA LEU A 27 -6.06 -8.35 -19.03
C LEU A 27 -7.50 -8.10 -19.46
N PRO A 28 -8.35 -9.14 -19.53
CA PRO A 28 -9.74 -9.00 -19.95
C PRO A 28 -10.53 -8.18 -18.92
N VAL A 29 -11.29 -7.19 -19.41
CA VAL A 29 -12.17 -6.37 -18.56
C VAL A 29 -13.40 -7.16 -18.13
N GLY A 30 -13.86 -8.08 -18.99
CA GLY A 30 -15.10 -8.83 -18.75
C GLY A 30 -16.35 -7.98 -18.93
N GLN A 31 -17.44 -8.42 -18.32
CA GLN A 31 -18.74 -7.72 -18.29
C GLN A 31 -19.06 -7.31 -16.85
N LEU A 32 -19.96 -6.33 -16.67
CA LEU A 32 -20.38 -5.88 -15.32
C LEU A 32 -20.96 -7.01 -14.46
N SER A 33 -21.59 -8.01 -15.11
CA SER A 33 -22.12 -9.20 -14.44
C SER A 33 -21.04 -10.24 -14.08
N MET A 34 -19.93 -10.26 -14.82
CA MET A 34 -18.78 -11.15 -14.62
C MET A 34 -17.49 -10.36 -14.88
N PRO A 35 -17.01 -9.60 -13.89
CA PRO A 35 -15.83 -8.77 -14.06
C PRO A 35 -14.57 -9.63 -14.25
N GLY A 36 -13.80 -9.31 -15.27
CA GLY A 36 -12.52 -9.96 -15.54
C GLY A 36 -11.39 -9.44 -14.66
N SER A 37 -10.23 -10.08 -14.73
CA SER A 37 -9.04 -9.73 -13.91
C SER A 37 -8.52 -8.31 -14.15
N GLY A 38 -8.75 -7.74 -15.34
CA GLY A 38 -8.35 -6.37 -15.67
C GLY A 38 -9.34 -5.29 -15.24
N PHE A 39 -10.54 -5.66 -14.74
CA PHE A 39 -11.60 -4.69 -14.41
C PHE A 39 -11.18 -3.75 -13.28
N MET A 40 -10.78 -4.30 -12.14
CA MET A 40 -10.38 -3.51 -10.96
C MET A 40 -9.13 -2.65 -11.21
N PRO A 41 -8.02 -3.18 -11.74
CA PRO A 41 -6.84 -2.36 -12.04
C PRO A 41 -7.17 -1.16 -12.94
N LYS A 42 -7.94 -1.37 -14.01
CA LYS A 42 -8.28 -0.29 -14.97
C LYS A 42 -9.20 0.76 -14.36
N ILE A 43 -10.17 0.37 -13.53
CA ILE A 43 -11.03 1.34 -12.82
C ILE A 43 -10.21 2.17 -11.82
N LEU A 44 -9.39 1.51 -11.01
CA LEU A 44 -8.54 2.22 -10.04
C LEU A 44 -7.56 3.17 -10.74
N ALA A 45 -6.95 2.74 -11.83
CA ALA A 45 -6.09 3.60 -12.65
C ALA A 45 -6.86 4.81 -13.22
N GLY A 46 -8.08 4.61 -13.68
CA GLY A 46 -8.97 5.68 -14.13
C GLY A 46 -9.24 6.71 -13.04
N PHE A 47 -9.56 6.26 -11.82
CA PHE A 47 -9.72 7.14 -10.66
C PHE A 47 -8.43 7.88 -10.31
N MET A 48 -7.28 7.19 -10.34
CA MET A 48 -5.99 7.84 -10.07
C MET A 48 -5.70 8.96 -11.07
N ILE A 49 -5.95 8.73 -12.36
CA ILE A 49 -5.77 9.75 -13.39
C ILE A 49 -6.75 10.92 -13.18
N ALA A 50 -8.01 10.63 -12.90
CA ALA A 50 -9.02 11.66 -12.63
C ALA A 50 -8.64 12.53 -11.41
N PHE A 51 -8.25 11.91 -10.30
CA PHE A 51 -7.75 12.64 -9.12
C PHE A 51 -6.48 13.42 -9.42
N GLY A 52 -5.54 12.86 -10.18
CA GLY A 52 -4.32 13.55 -10.60
C GLY A 52 -4.62 14.82 -11.42
N ILE A 53 -5.59 14.76 -12.33
CA ILE A 53 -6.06 15.92 -13.09
C ILE A 53 -6.67 16.98 -12.16
N VAL A 54 -7.54 16.57 -11.22
CA VAL A 54 -8.15 17.49 -10.25
C VAL A 54 -7.08 18.18 -9.40
N LEU A 55 -6.06 17.46 -8.94
CA LEU A 55 -4.95 18.04 -8.18
C LEU A 55 -4.19 19.09 -9.01
N ILE A 56 -3.88 18.81 -10.27
CA ILE A 56 -3.20 19.76 -11.14
C ILE A 56 -4.05 21.02 -11.37
N VAL A 57 -5.34 20.84 -11.62
CA VAL A 57 -6.26 21.98 -11.85
C VAL A 57 -6.39 22.86 -10.59
N ARG A 58 -6.40 22.22 -9.42
CA ARG A 58 -6.50 22.93 -8.12
C ARG A 58 -5.15 23.32 -7.52
N ALA A 59 -4.06 23.04 -8.18
CA ALA A 59 -2.71 23.30 -7.67
C ALA A 59 -2.46 24.78 -7.27
N GLY A 60 -3.30 25.72 -7.78
CA GLY A 60 -3.29 27.11 -7.37
C GLY A 60 -3.48 27.36 -5.87
N GLU A 61 -4.15 26.44 -5.17
CA GLU A 61 -4.48 26.52 -3.74
C GLU A 61 -3.40 25.86 -2.85
N SER A 62 -2.48 25.09 -3.42
CA SER A 62 -1.47 24.33 -2.67
C SER A 62 -0.18 25.14 -2.43
N LYS A 63 0.61 24.71 -1.43
CA LYS A 63 1.91 25.31 -1.10
C LYS A 63 2.92 25.08 -2.23
N PRO A 64 3.87 26.01 -2.44
CA PRO A 64 5.02 25.80 -3.31
C PRO A 64 5.77 24.53 -2.90
N PHE A 65 6.21 23.73 -3.86
CA PHE A 65 6.94 22.48 -3.60
C PHE A 65 8.22 22.69 -2.79
N ALA A 66 8.88 23.84 -3.00
CA ALA A 66 10.08 24.20 -2.28
C ALA A 66 9.87 24.51 -0.77
N GLU A 67 8.63 24.78 -0.35
CA GLU A 67 8.27 25.09 1.04
C GLU A 67 7.77 23.85 1.80
N ILE A 68 7.81 22.68 1.17
CA ILE A 68 7.44 21.42 1.85
C ILE A 68 8.55 21.06 2.83
N GLU A 69 8.20 21.02 4.10
CA GLU A 69 9.09 20.48 5.14
C GLU A 69 9.12 18.95 5.06
N TRP A 70 10.27 18.41 4.66
CA TRP A 70 10.50 16.96 4.55
C TRP A 70 10.89 16.33 5.90
N THR A 71 10.37 16.84 7.00
CA THR A 71 10.72 16.39 8.36
C THR A 71 10.46 14.90 8.56
N ASP A 72 9.39 14.38 7.97
CA ASP A 72 8.98 12.98 8.11
C ASP A 72 9.39 12.08 6.92
N ALA A 73 10.18 12.61 5.97
CA ALA A 73 10.58 11.84 4.81
C ALA A 73 11.33 10.54 5.17
N THR A 74 12.17 10.58 6.20
CA THR A 74 12.91 9.40 6.68
C THR A 74 11.94 8.32 7.18
N HIS A 75 10.89 8.71 7.92
CA HIS A 75 9.86 7.78 8.38
C HIS A 75 9.06 7.21 7.20
N ALA A 76 8.67 8.06 6.24
CA ALA A 76 7.96 7.62 5.04
C ALA A 76 8.77 6.62 4.21
N VAL A 77 10.05 6.90 3.98
CA VAL A 77 10.97 5.99 3.26
C VAL A 77 11.14 4.68 4.03
N ALA A 78 11.33 4.75 5.35
CA ALA A 78 11.49 3.56 6.17
C ALA A 78 10.23 2.68 6.15
N ILE A 79 9.04 3.25 6.31
CA ILE A 79 7.77 2.53 6.23
C ILE A 79 7.61 1.88 4.84
N THR A 80 7.88 2.62 3.78
CA THR A 80 7.80 2.11 2.41
C THR A 80 8.76 0.96 2.18
N ALA A 81 10.00 1.07 2.64
CA ALA A 81 11.01 0.02 2.52
C ALA A 81 10.62 -1.25 3.31
N ILE A 82 10.18 -1.10 4.56
CA ILE A 82 9.71 -2.22 5.38
C ILE A 82 8.53 -2.92 4.72
N THR A 83 7.57 -2.15 4.20
CA THR A 83 6.40 -2.70 3.49
C THR A 83 6.81 -3.42 2.20
N ALA A 84 7.72 -2.85 1.41
CA ALA A 84 8.22 -3.49 0.19
C ALA A 84 8.92 -4.83 0.48
N VAL A 85 9.74 -4.87 1.54
CA VAL A 85 10.38 -6.13 2.00
C VAL A 85 9.33 -7.13 2.47
N ALA A 86 8.31 -6.70 3.21
CA ALA A 86 7.23 -7.57 3.65
C ALA A 86 6.44 -8.15 2.46
N VAL A 87 6.15 -7.35 1.44
CA VAL A 87 5.50 -7.84 0.21
C VAL A 87 6.35 -8.91 -0.49
N TYR A 88 7.66 -8.69 -0.59
CA TYR A 88 8.59 -9.66 -1.18
C TYR A 88 8.66 -10.96 -0.38
N LEU A 89 8.59 -10.88 0.95
CA LEU A 89 8.64 -12.03 1.86
C LEU A 89 7.28 -12.72 2.05
N PHE A 90 6.21 -12.15 1.49
CA PHE A 90 4.85 -12.64 1.72
C PHE A 90 4.62 -14.07 1.20
N GLU A 91 5.09 -14.36 -0.01
CA GLU A 91 4.96 -15.71 -0.58
C GLU A 91 5.81 -16.76 0.15
N PRO A 92 7.13 -16.52 0.39
CA PRO A 92 7.97 -17.54 1.02
C PRO A 92 7.70 -17.75 2.52
N LEU A 93 7.26 -16.75 3.26
CA LEU A 93 7.04 -16.84 4.70
C LEU A 93 5.57 -17.04 5.11
N GLY A 94 4.65 -16.78 4.19
CA GLY A 94 3.22 -16.80 4.45
C GLY A 94 2.69 -15.59 5.22
N PHE A 95 1.36 -15.51 5.34
CA PHE A 95 0.67 -14.36 5.91
C PHE A 95 1.08 -14.09 7.37
N LEU A 96 0.96 -15.09 8.24
CA LEU A 96 1.13 -14.92 9.68
C LEU A 96 2.54 -14.41 10.03
N THR A 97 3.55 -15.09 9.52
CA THR A 97 4.96 -14.78 9.81
C THR A 97 5.34 -13.39 9.28
N THR A 98 4.96 -13.10 8.03
CA THR A 98 5.29 -11.81 7.40
C THR A 98 4.61 -10.65 8.10
N MET A 99 3.33 -10.78 8.45
CA MET A 99 2.59 -9.70 9.11
C MET A 99 3.07 -9.46 10.54
N VAL A 100 3.39 -10.51 11.30
CA VAL A 100 3.98 -10.37 12.64
C VAL A 100 5.33 -9.67 12.55
N LEU A 101 6.19 -10.10 11.62
CA LEU A 101 7.51 -9.52 11.44
C LEU A 101 7.42 -8.05 10.99
N MET A 102 6.59 -7.74 10.01
CA MET A 102 6.37 -6.37 9.53
C MET A 102 5.89 -5.46 10.65
N MET A 103 4.85 -5.88 11.39
CA MET A 103 4.30 -5.11 12.50
C MET A 103 5.33 -4.91 13.61
N PHE A 104 6.08 -5.96 13.95
CA PHE A 104 7.14 -5.89 14.95
C PHE A 104 8.23 -4.88 14.56
N VAL A 105 8.72 -4.97 13.31
CA VAL A 105 9.76 -4.07 12.82
C VAL A 105 9.26 -2.62 12.77
N LEU A 106 8.03 -2.38 12.33
CA LEU A 106 7.43 -1.03 12.33
C LEU A 106 7.35 -0.46 13.75
N LEU A 107 6.89 -1.23 14.73
CA LEU A 107 6.77 -0.77 16.12
C LEU A 107 8.13 -0.48 16.78
N VAL A 108 9.14 -1.27 16.45
CA VAL A 108 10.49 -1.08 17.00
C VAL A 108 11.25 0.03 16.29
N ALA A 109 11.27 0.01 14.93
CA ALA A 109 12.09 0.92 14.15
C ALA A 109 11.49 2.33 14.03
N ILE A 110 10.16 2.42 13.90
CA ILE A 110 9.47 3.69 13.69
C ILE A 110 8.95 4.26 15.02
N GLU A 111 8.16 3.47 15.75
CA GLU A 111 7.51 3.89 17.00
C GLU A 111 8.47 3.82 18.21
N ARG A 112 9.64 3.20 18.04
CA ARG A 112 10.65 3.02 19.12
C ARG A 112 10.08 2.37 20.40
N ARG A 113 9.12 1.46 20.24
CA ARG A 113 8.51 0.74 21.36
C ARG A 113 9.48 -0.31 21.91
N PRO A 114 9.40 -0.60 23.23
CA PRO A 114 10.20 -1.66 23.82
C PRO A 114 9.85 -3.02 23.20
N LEU A 115 10.86 -3.87 22.96
CA LEU A 115 10.76 -5.13 22.23
C LEU A 115 9.63 -6.04 22.72
N LEU A 116 9.46 -6.13 24.06
CA LEU A 116 8.42 -6.98 24.65
C LEU A 116 7.02 -6.51 24.27
N HIS A 117 6.74 -5.20 24.36
CA HIS A 117 5.43 -4.65 23.99
C HIS A 117 5.18 -4.75 22.49
N ALA A 118 6.21 -4.48 21.67
CA ALA A 118 6.13 -4.64 20.23
C ALA A 118 5.81 -6.09 19.82
N GLY A 119 6.47 -7.07 20.47
CA GLY A 119 6.23 -8.49 20.22
C GLY A 119 4.81 -8.93 20.60
N LEU A 120 4.39 -8.62 21.83
CA LEU A 120 3.05 -8.97 22.31
C LEU A 120 1.95 -8.32 21.45
N TYR A 121 2.12 -7.06 21.08
CA TYR A 121 1.15 -6.34 20.26
C TYR A 121 1.07 -6.92 18.84
N SER A 122 2.23 -7.19 18.22
CA SER A 122 2.29 -7.77 16.86
C SER A 122 1.63 -9.14 16.80
N ILE A 123 1.95 -10.02 17.75
CA ILE A 123 1.36 -11.36 17.83
C ILE A 123 -0.14 -11.27 18.12
N GLY A 124 -0.56 -10.39 19.03
CA GLY A 124 -1.97 -10.24 19.40
C GLY A 124 -2.82 -9.73 18.25
N VAL A 125 -2.40 -8.64 17.60
CA VAL A 125 -3.16 -8.03 16.50
C VAL A 125 -3.19 -8.95 15.27
N VAL A 126 -2.04 -9.48 14.85
CA VAL A 126 -1.98 -10.36 13.69
C VAL A 126 -2.68 -11.69 13.96
N GLY A 127 -2.54 -12.24 15.17
CA GLY A 127 -3.26 -13.45 15.58
C GLY A 127 -4.78 -13.25 15.55
N LEU A 128 -5.27 -12.14 16.09
CA LEU A 128 -6.71 -11.81 16.04
C LEU A 128 -7.20 -11.64 14.59
N THR A 129 -6.41 -10.96 13.75
CA THR A 129 -6.70 -10.81 12.33
C THR A 129 -6.76 -12.17 11.63
N TYR A 130 -5.77 -13.03 11.86
CA TYR A 130 -5.73 -14.38 11.30
C TYR A 130 -6.96 -15.19 11.72
N LEU A 131 -7.31 -15.22 13.00
CA LEU A 131 -8.49 -15.91 13.50
C LEU A 131 -9.77 -15.39 12.83
N THR A 132 -9.91 -14.07 12.67
CA THR A 132 -11.06 -13.48 12.02
C THR A 132 -11.17 -13.92 10.56
N PHE A 133 -10.08 -13.84 9.79
CA PHE A 133 -10.13 -14.20 8.37
C PHE A 133 -10.30 -15.70 8.15
N VAL A 134 -9.63 -16.54 8.90
CA VAL A 134 -9.68 -17.99 8.71
C VAL A 134 -10.97 -18.59 9.27
N TYR A 135 -11.34 -18.25 10.52
CA TYR A 135 -12.48 -18.91 11.16
C TYR A 135 -13.82 -18.21 10.92
N VAL A 136 -13.85 -16.88 10.90
CA VAL A 136 -15.11 -16.15 10.70
C VAL A 136 -15.42 -15.97 9.21
N LEU A 137 -14.45 -15.47 8.44
CA LEU A 137 -14.63 -15.20 7.01
C LEU A 137 -14.39 -16.43 6.12
N LYS A 138 -13.76 -17.49 6.65
CA LYS A 138 -13.38 -18.71 5.91
C LYS A 138 -12.59 -18.41 4.65
N THR A 139 -11.74 -17.39 4.68
CA THR A 139 -10.90 -16.97 3.56
C THR A 139 -9.60 -17.75 3.60
N PRO A 140 -9.18 -18.45 2.53
CA PRO A 140 -7.88 -19.09 2.48
C PRO A 140 -6.78 -18.02 2.48
N LEU A 141 -5.94 -18.03 3.50
CA LEU A 141 -4.75 -17.19 3.55
C LEU A 141 -3.53 -17.95 3.04
N VAL A 142 -2.54 -17.22 2.52
CA VAL A 142 -1.29 -17.84 2.06
C VAL A 142 -0.58 -18.45 3.26
N THR A 143 -0.47 -19.78 3.24
CA THR A 143 0.21 -20.55 4.27
C THR A 143 1.71 -20.55 4.02
N GLY A 144 2.48 -20.28 5.08
CA GLY A 144 3.93 -20.32 5.02
C GLY A 144 4.51 -21.75 5.21
N PRO A 145 5.83 -21.86 5.29
CA PRO A 145 6.53 -23.14 5.46
C PRO A 145 6.18 -23.86 6.76
N PHE A 146 5.56 -23.16 7.71
CA PHE A 146 5.11 -23.72 8.99
C PHE A 146 3.66 -24.24 8.98
N GLY A 147 2.97 -24.18 7.82
CA GLY A 147 1.61 -24.71 7.65
C GLY A 147 0.48 -23.81 8.16
N PHE A 148 0.79 -22.54 8.50
CA PHE A 148 -0.18 -21.52 8.89
C PHE A 148 0.11 -20.15 8.28
#